data_554296081ae8f6a4e212329d018eb059
#
_entry.id   554296081ae8f6a4e212329d018eb059
#
_cell.length_a   1.000
_cell.length_b   1.000
_cell.length_c   1.000
_cell.angle_alpha   90.00
_cell.angle_beta   90.00
_cell.angle_gamma   90.00
#
_symmetry.space_group_name_H-M   'P 1'
#
loop_
_entity.id
_entity.type
_entity.pdbx_description
1 polymer ?
#
loop_
_entity_poly.entity_id
_entity_poly.type
_entity_poly.pdbx_seq_one_letter_code
_entity_poly.pdbx_strand_id
1 'polypeptide(L)'
;VDRAIVAIARAIREIATNPEGHVLVLDEPTAYLPSESVEKLFDAVKKVTKQGTGVVFISHRTDEILNLTDRISVLRDGRKVATVNTRETKEADLVSMILGQSMNAFYPDHVPSPSKEVVLSTKNMAAGSIPKLNITLRRGEVLGMTGLMGAGHDQVPYALFGALEHSDGTITIKNKKYEKEELNPRKAVSQGVALLPGDRTGASGVLLATLTDNVGMPVLRKYFNSGLLRRSKLKKDVGELLRRFDVNPP
;
A
#
# COMPACT_ATOMS: atom_id res chain seq x y z
N VAL A 1 9.36 -13.38 3.38
CA VAL A 1 10.10 -13.64 2.13
C VAL A 1 10.40 -15.14 2.00
N ASP A 2 11.05 -15.76 2.96
CA ASP A 2 11.50 -17.16 2.86
C ASP A 2 10.35 -18.17 2.70
N ARG A 3 9.21 -17.95 3.38
CA ARG A 3 8.03 -18.83 3.27
C ARG A 3 7.42 -18.84 1.87
N ALA A 4 7.36 -17.69 1.21
CA ALA A 4 6.82 -17.59 -0.15
C ALA A 4 7.73 -18.32 -1.16
N ILE A 5 9.03 -18.11 -1.07
CA ILE A 5 10.03 -18.78 -1.91
C ILE A 5 9.95 -20.29 -1.73
N VAL A 6 9.87 -20.78 -0.48
CA VAL A 6 9.74 -22.21 -0.19
C VAL A 6 8.44 -22.80 -0.75
N ALA A 7 7.31 -22.10 -0.63
CA ALA A 7 6.02 -22.56 -1.18
C ALA A 7 6.09 -22.68 -2.72
N ILE A 8 6.66 -21.68 -3.39
CA ILE A 8 6.83 -21.67 -4.85
C ILE A 8 7.79 -22.82 -5.27
N ALA A 9 8.92 -22.97 -4.58
CA ALA A 9 9.88 -24.03 -4.88
C ALA A 9 9.25 -25.44 -4.71
N ARG A 10 8.41 -25.64 -3.70
CA ARG A 10 7.66 -26.88 -3.51
C ARG A 10 6.68 -27.15 -4.66
N ALA A 11 5.87 -26.16 -5.03
CA ALA A 11 4.93 -26.29 -6.14
C ALA A 11 5.63 -26.64 -7.45
N ILE A 12 6.72 -25.95 -7.76
CA ILE A 12 7.53 -26.21 -8.97
C ILE A 12 8.16 -27.62 -8.92
N ARG A 13 8.67 -28.04 -7.77
CA ARG A 13 9.27 -29.38 -7.61
C ARG A 13 8.23 -30.50 -7.77
N GLU A 14 7.04 -30.33 -7.25
CA GLU A 14 5.94 -31.31 -7.37
C GLU A 14 5.56 -31.52 -8.84
N ILE A 15 5.49 -30.43 -9.62
CA ILE A 15 5.26 -30.47 -11.07
C ILE A 15 6.42 -31.11 -11.83
N ALA A 16 7.66 -30.80 -11.48
CA ALA A 16 8.83 -31.33 -12.15
C ALA A 16 9.00 -32.83 -12.00
N THR A 17 8.41 -33.45 -10.96
CA THR A 17 8.44 -34.91 -10.74
C THR A 17 7.41 -35.68 -11.55
N ASN A 18 6.40 -34.98 -12.15
CA ASN A 18 5.35 -35.63 -12.90
C ASN A 18 4.94 -34.72 -14.11
N PRO A 19 5.63 -34.77 -15.24
CA PRO A 19 5.57 -33.74 -16.27
C PRO A 19 4.33 -33.76 -17.18
N GLU A 20 3.45 -34.76 -17.10
CA GLU A 20 2.30 -34.85 -18.02
C GLU A 20 1.08 -34.04 -17.53
N GLY A 21 0.75 -32.99 -18.26
CA GLY A 21 -0.56 -32.33 -18.18
C GLY A 21 -0.80 -31.46 -16.94
N HIS A 22 0.22 -30.89 -16.34
CA HIS A 22 0.07 -30.08 -15.12
C HIS A 22 -0.31 -28.62 -15.40
N VAL A 23 -1.06 -28.06 -14.46
CA VAL A 23 -1.39 -26.64 -14.39
C VAL A 23 -0.82 -26.07 -13.09
N LEU A 24 -0.01 -25.02 -13.19
CA LEU A 24 0.49 -24.25 -12.06
C LEU A 24 -0.32 -22.96 -11.95
N VAL A 25 -0.89 -22.72 -10.76
CA VAL A 25 -1.59 -21.46 -10.46
C VAL A 25 -0.76 -20.69 -9.44
N LEU A 26 -0.39 -19.46 -9.80
CA LEU A 26 0.39 -18.54 -8.97
C LEU A 26 -0.45 -17.28 -8.73
N ASP A 27 -0.83 -17.05 -7.47
CA ASP A 27 -1.62 -15.90 -7.05
C ASP A 27 -0.74 -14.92 -6.28
N GLU A 28 -0.50 -13.74 -6.87
CA GLU A 28 0.36 -12.67 -6.34
C GLU A 28 1.73 -13.15 -5.81
N PRO A 29 2.45 -14.01 -6.55
CA PRO A 29 3.63 -14.69 -5.99
C PRO A 29 4.80 -13.74 -5.73
N THR A 30 4.77 -12.54 -6.29
CA THR A 30 5.86 -11.54 -6.23
C THR A 30 5.65 -10.46 -5.19
N ALA A 31 4.47 -10.37 -4.57
CA ALA A 31 4.08 -9.29 -3.66
C ALA A 31 5.07 -9.01 -2.52
N TYR A 32 5.81 -10.03 -2.09
CA TYR A 32 6.77 -9.93 -0.98
C TYR A 32 8.20 -10.36 -1.39
N LEU A 33 8.48 -10.45 -2.69
CA LEU A 33 9.79 -10.87 -3.20
C LEU A 33 10.65 -9.66 -3.55
N PRO A 34 11.95 -9.69 -3.20
CA PRO A 34 12.94 -8.77 -3.77
C PRO A 34 13.06 -8.96 -5.29
N SER A 35 13.43 -7.91 -6.02
CA SER A 35 13.53 -7.92 -7.49
C SER A 35 14.38 -9.09 -8.03
N GLU A 36 15.51 -9.39 -7.38
CA GLU A 36 16.37 -10.53 -7.75
C GLU A 36 15.66 -11.89 -7.61
N SER A 37 14.75 -12.03 -6.65
CA SER A 37 13.95 -13.24 -6.45
C SER A 37 12.81 -13.36 -7.45
N VAL A 38 12.28 -12.23 -7.94
CA VAL A 38 11.28 -12.18 -9.00
C VAL A 38 11.86 -12.73 -10.31
N GLU A 39 13.07 -12.34 -10.68
CA GLU A 39 13.75 -12.86 -11.86
C GLU A 39 13.94 -14.38 -11.80
N LYS A 40 14.40 -14.90 -10.66
CA LYS A 40 14.54 -16.34 -10.41
C LYS A 40 13.21 -17.09 -10.53
N LEU A 41 12.12 -16.50 -10.04
CA LEU A 41 10.78 -17.05 -10.20
C LEU A 41 10.37 -17.09 -11.69
N PHE A 42 10.59 -16.02 -12.44
CA PHE A 42 10.26 -15.96 -13.86
C PHE A 42 11.02 -16.99 -14.68
N ASP A 43 12.30 -17.19 -14.38
CA ASP A 43 13.10 -18.22 -15.01
C ASP A 43 12.60 -19.63 -14.69
N ALA A 44 12.18 -19.87 -13.45
CA ALA A 44 11.58 -21.12 -13.06
C ALA A 44 10.25 -21.39 -13.78
N VAL A 45 9.39 -20.37 -13.88
CA VAL A 45 8.11 -20.46 -14.63
C VAL A 45 8.40 -20.76 -16.11
N LYS A 46 9.31 -20.03 -16.76
CA LYS A 46 9.72 -20.29 -18.15
C LYS A 46 10.27 -21.70 -18.36
N LYS A 47 10.94 -22.26 -17.35
CA LYS A 47 11.48 -23.63 -17.43
C LYS A 47 10.36 -24.67 -17.41
N VAL A 48 9.38 -24.55 -16.51
CA VAL A 48 8.26 -25.52 -16.43
C VAL A 48 7.30 -25.38 -17.60
N THR A 49 7.10 -24.17 -18.16
CA THR A 49 6.28 -24.00 -19.37
C THR A 49 6.92 -24.66 -20.60
N LYS A 50 8.26 -24.60 -20.74
CA LYS A 50 8.98 -25.35 -21.79
C LYS A 50 8.83 -26.86 -21.68
N GLN A 51 8.49 -27.38 -20.50
CA GLN A 51 8.22 -28.80 -20.24
C GLN A 51 6.75 -29.17 -20.47
N GLY A 52 5.92 -28.22 -20.93
CA GLY A 52 4.51 -28.47 -21.25
C GLY A 52 3.54 -28.12 -20.12
N THR A 53 3.99 -27.56 -18.99
CA THR A 53 3.11 -27.12 -17.90
C THR A 53 2.39 -25.83 -18.31
N GLY A 54 1.05 -25.81 -18.21
CA GLY A 54 0.26 -24.59 -18.31
C GLY A 54 0.39 -23.76 -17.02
N VAL A 55 0.56 -22.45 -17.14
CA VAL A 55 0.68 -21.57 -15.97
C VAL A 55 -0.39 -20.50 -16.01
N VAL A 56 -1.13 -20.35 -14.90
CA VAL A 56 -2.01 -19.21 -14.61
C VAL A 56 -1.28 -18.32 -13.62
N PHE A 57 -0.90 -17.14 -14.05
CA PHE A 57 -0.17 -16.16 -13.25
C PHE A 57 -1.09 -14.97 -12.96
N ILE A 58 -1.38 -14.71 -11.69
CA ILE A 58 -2.24 -13.62 -11.26
C ILE A 58 -1.36 -12.57 -10.60
N SER A 59 -1.43 -11.34 -11.09
CA SER A 59 -0.72 -10.19 -10.51
C SER A 59 -1.47 -8.90 -10.86
N HIS A 60 -1.35 -7.89 -10.00
CA HIS A 60 -1.79 -6.53 -10.27
C HIS A 60 -0.65 -5.66 -10.86
N ARG A 61 0.54 -6.21 -11.01
CA ARG A 61 1.71 -5.55 -11.60
C ARG A 61 1.75 -5.78 -13.11
N THR A 62 1.47 -4.72 -13.85
CA THR A 62 1.39 -4.77 -15.31
C THR A 62 2.70 -5.13 -15.97
N ASP A 63 3.83 -4.67 -15.41
CA ASP A 63 5.17 -4.99 -15.86
C ASP A 63 5.47 -6.49 -15.79
N GLU A 64 5.07 -7.18 -14.75
CA GLU A 64 5.25 -8.62 -14.59
C GLU A 64 4.41 -9.40 -15.60
N ILE A 65 3.14 -9.03 -15.74
CA ILE A 65 2.22 -9.66 -16.69
C ILE A 65 2.76 -9.54 -18.12
N LEU A 66 3.19 -8.34 -18.54
CA LEU A 66 3.71 -8.09 -19.87
C LEU A 66 5.02 -8.84 -20.16
N ASN A 67 5.85 -9.07 -19.15
CA ASN A 67 7.15 -9.74 -19.31
C ASN A 67 7.08 -11.26 -19.25
N LEU A 68 6.04 -11.84 -18.64
CA LEU A 68 6.00 -13.28 -18.37
C LEU A 68 4.97 -14.04 -19.20
N THR A 69 3.82 -13.43 -19.55
CA THR A 69 2.66 -14.14 -20.07
C THR A 69 2.57 -14.09 -21.61
N ASP A 70 1.91 -15.07 -22.20
CA ASP A 70 1.59 -15.09 -23.64
C ASP A 70 0.26 -14.37 -23.92
N ARG A 71 -0.67 -14.42 -22.97
CA ARG A 71 -2.03 -13.93 -23.10
C ARG A 71 -2.51 -13.37 -21.78
N ILE A 72 -3.22 -12.24 -21.81
CA ILE A 72 -3.72 -11.54 -20.64
C ILE A 72 -5.25 -11.56 -20.63
N SER A 73 -5.84 -12.02 -19.55
CA SER A 73 -7.28 -11.85 -19.28
C SER A 73 -7.49 -10.78 -18.21
N VAL A 74 -8.14 -9.69 -18.56
CA VAL A 74 -8.43 -8.58 -17.65
C VAL A 74 -9.78 -8.78 -16.98
N LEU A 75 -9.80 -8.75 -15.66
CA LEU A 75 -11.00 -8.78 -14.82
C LEU A 75 -11.19 -7.43 -14.15
N ARG A 76 -12.44 -6.96 -14.11
CA ARG A 76 -12.87 -5.77 -13.40
C ARG A 76 -14.26 -5.99 -12.82
N ASP A 77 -14.46 -5.67 -11.55
CA ASP A 77 -15.72 -5.84 -10.82
C ASP A 77 -16.31 -7.25 -10.96
N GLY A 78 -15.46 -8.28 -10.87
CA GLY A 78 -15.83 -9.68 -10.97
C GLY A 78 -16.20 -10.15 -12.40
N ARG A 79 -16.02 -9.30 -13.43
CA ARG A 79 -16.33 -9.63 -14.82
C ARG A 79 -15.08 -9.59 -15.70
N LYS A 80 -15.02 -10.51 -16.66
CA LYS A 80 -13.98 -10.48 -17.68
C LYS A 80 -14.25 -9.33 -18.67
N VAL A 81 -13.32 -8.39 -18.75
CA VAL A 81 -13.39 -7.24 -19.67
C VAL A 81 -12.87 -7.60 -21.06
N ALA A 82 -11.68 -8.21 -21.09
CA ALA A 82 -11.02 -8.58 -22.33
C ALA A 82 -10.09 -9.79 -22.12
N THR A 83 -9.73 -10.43 -23.23
CA THR A 83 -8.57 -11.32 -23.31
C THR A 83 -7.74 -10.88 -24.53
N VAL A 84 -6.49 -10.55 -24.32
CA VAL A 84 -5.59 -9.98 -25.33
C VAL A 84 -4.28 -10.76 -25.41
N ASN A 85 -3.61 -10.66 -26.57
CA ASN A 85 -2.27 -11.21 -26.75
C ASN A 85 -1.24 -10.25 -26.13
N THR A 86 -0.38 -10.76 -25.28
CA THR A 86 0.60 -9.94 -24.55
C THR A 86 1.53 -9.18 -25.49
N ARG A 87 2.00 -9.82 -26.57
CA ARG A 87 2.94 -9.23 -27.52
C ARG A 87 2.37 -8.04 -28.29
N GLU A 88 1.05 -7.94 -28.39
CA GLU A 88 0.34 -6.89 -29.14
C GLU A 88 -0.21 -5.80 -28.21
N THR A 89 -0.05 -5.96 -26.89
CA THR A 89 -0.65 -5.09 -25.88
C THR A 89 0.41 -4.17 -25.28
N LYS A 90 0.16 -2.87 -25.31
CA LYS A 90 0.98 -1.89 -24.60
C LYS A 90 0.49 -1.73 -23.16
N GLU A 91 1.40 -1.34 -22.28
CA GLU A 91 1.08 -1.11 -20.87
C GLU A 91 -0.08 -0.10 -20.68
N ALA A 92 -0.09 0.98 -21.43
CA ALA A 92 -1.15 2.00 -21.37
C ALA A 92 -2.53 1.43 -21.74
N ASP A 93 -2.59 0.50 -22.71
CA ASP A 93 -3.83 -0.15 -23.13
C ASP A 93 -4.33 -1.09 -22.03
N LEU A 94 -3.40 -1.86 -21.42
CA LEU A 94 -3.70 -2.77 -20.31
C LEU A 94 -4.23 -2.01 -19.11
N VAL A 95 -3.56 -0.92 -18.71
CA VAL A 95 -4.01 -0.05 -17.63
C VAL A 95 -5.39 0.55 -17.93
N SER A 96 -5.64 0.99 -19.16
CA SER A 96 -6.95 1.51 -19.56
C SER A 96 -8.06 0.46 -19.47
N MET A 97 -7.78 -0.80 -19.81
CA MET A 97 -8.74 -1.91 -19.65
C MET A 97 -9.05 -2.19 -18.18
N ILE A 98 -8.02 -2.16 -17.32
CA ILE A 98 -8.17 -2.38 -15.87
C ILE A 98 -9.01 -1.26 -15.25
N LEU A 99 -8.69 0.00 -15.55
CA LEU A 99 -9.33 1.18 -14.96
C LEU A 99 -10.68 1.54 -15.59
N GLY A 100 -10.90 1.13 -16.85
CA GLY A 100 -12.08 1.53 -17.63
C GLY A 100 -12.08 2.98 -18.11
N GLN A 101 -10.95 3.69 -17.93
CA GLN A 101 -10.75 5.09 -18.31
C GLN A 101 -9.33 5.27 -18.85
N SER A 102 -9.11 6.32 -19.66
CA SER A 102 -7.75 6.65 -20.12
C SER A 102 -6.86 7.11 -18.96
N MET A 103 -5.58 6.78 -19.00
CA MET A 103 -4.59 7.14 -17.97
C MET A 103 -4.56 8.64 -17.66
N ASN A 104 -4.76 9.50 -18.65
CA ASN A 104 -4.73 10.96 -18.49
C ASN A 104 -5.84 11.51 -17.57
N ALA A 105 -6.91 10.74 -17.34
CA ALA A 105 -7.97 11.13 -16.41
C ALA A 105 -7.67 10.79 -14.95
N PHE A 106 -6.63 9.98 -14.68
CA PHE A 106 -6.33 9.45 -13.35
C PHE A 106 -5.31 10.26 -12.55
N TYR A 107 -4.41 10.95 -13.25
CA TYR A 107 -3.40 11.78 -12.61
C TYR A 107 -3.78 13.24 -12.76
N PRO A 108 -4.33 13.87 -11.70
CA PRO A 108 -4.52 15.32 -11.75
C PRO A 108 -3.16 15.99 -11.92
N ASP A 109 -3.11 17.00 -12.78
CA ASP A 109 -1.92 17.85 -12.92
C ASP A 109 -1.63 18.50 -11.57
N HIS A 110 -0.76 17.87 -10.78
CA HIS A 110 -0.30 18.44 -9.54
C HIS A 110 0.95 19.29 -9.82
N VAL A 111 0.78 20.58 -9.84
CA VAL A 111 1.90 21.50 -9.83
C VAL A 111 2.32 21.69 -8.36
N PRO A 112 3.47 21.11 -7.94
CA PRO A 112 3.95 21.29 -6.58
C PRO A 112 4.23 22.78 -6.35
N SER A 113 3.54 23.41 -5.41
CA SER A 113 3.82 24.76 -4.98
C SER A 113 4.04 24.78 -3.46
N PRO A 114 5.17 24.23 -2.98
CA PRO A 114 5.44 24.17 -1.56
C PRO A 114 5.69 25.60 -1.04
N SER A 115 5.04 25.92 0.06
CA SER A 115 5.28 27.13 0.82
C SER A 115 6.68 27.11 1.47
N LYS A 116 7.19 28.27 1.87
CA LYS A 116 8.41 28.33 2.68
C LYS A 116 8.21 27.84 4.13
N GLU A 117 6.96 27.71 4.57
CA GLU A 117 6.60 27.31 5.92
C GLU A 117 6.91 25.82 6.15
N VAL A 118 7.77 25.53 7.13
CA VAL A 118 8.08 24.18 7.57
C VAL A 118 6.99 23.69 8.52
N VAL A 119 6.34 22.58 8.16
CA VAL A 119 5.27 21.97 8.98
C VAL A 119 5.75 20.80 9.81
N LEU A 120 6.82 20.11 9.37
CA LEU A 120 7.46 19.04 10.11
C LEU A 120 8.96 19.02 9.79
N SER A 121 9.77 18.77 10.80
CA SER A 121 11.20 18.49 10.61
C SER A 121 11.70 17.50 11.64
N THR A 122 12.75 16.74 11.27
CA THR A 122 13.51 15.91 12.21
C THR A 122 14.97 16.32 12.24
N LYS A 123 15.60 16.17 13.40
CA LYS A 123 17.02 16.37 13.56
C LYS A 123 17.64 15.17 14.27
N ASN A 124 18.46 14.41 13.54
CA ASN A 124 19.12 13.19 14.00
C ASN A 124 18.16 12.17 14.63
N MET A 125 16.91 12.12 14.14
CA MET A 125 15.91 11.18 14.66
C MET A 125 16.35 9.74 14.37
N ALA A 126 16.46 8.93 15.42
CA ALA A 126 16.72 7.50 15.33
C ALA A 126 15.52 6.74 15.90
N ALA A 127 15.02 5.72 15.19
CA ALA A 127 13.90 4.90 15.65
C ALA A 127 13.94 3.52 14.95
N GLY A 128 13.78 2.45 15.70
CA GLY A 128 13.85 1.09 15.15
C GLY A 128 15.11 0.86 14.30
N SER A 129 14.94 0.56 13.01
CA SER A 129 16.04 0.39 12.05
C SER A 129 16.56 1.71 11.45
N ILE A 130 15.96 2.86 11.78
CA ILE A 130 16.37 4.17 11.29
C ILE A 130 17.54 4.67 12.13
N PRO A 131 18.78 4.76 11.58
CA PRO A 131 19.95 5.12 12.38
C PRO A 131 20.01 6.61 12.74
N LYS A 132 19.77 7.47 11.77
CA LYS A 132 19.66 8.94 11.92
C LYS A 132 18.94 9.50 10.71
N LEU A 133 17.88 10.27 10.94
CA LEU A 133 17.08 10.86 9.89
C LEU A 133 16.95 12.37 10.10
N ASN A 134 17.28 13.12 9.05
CA ASN A 134 17.08 14.56 8.97
C ASN A 134 16.19 14.84 7.77
N ILE A 135 14.95 15.24 8.01
CA ILE A 135 14.00 15.63 6.97
C ILE A 135 13.36 16.96 7.30
N THR A 136 12.89 17.63 6.29
CA THR A 136 12.09 18.85 6.41
C THR A 136 10.92 18.74 5.44
N LEU A 137 9.72 18.92 5.93
CA LEU A 137 8.48 18.93 5.13
C LEU A 137 7.86 20.31 5.21
N ARG A 138 7.53 20.87 4.05
CA ARG A 138 6.90 22.19 3.92
C ARG A 138 5.40 22.06 3.70
N ARG A 139 4.68 23.12 3.97
CA ARG A 139 3.25 23.19 3.67
C ARG A 139 3.01 23.05 2.16
N GLY A 140 2.12 22.11 1.77
CA GLY A 140 1.81 21.83 0.36
C GLY A 140 2.85 20.97 -0.36
N GLU A 141 3.86 20.46 0.36
CA GLU A 141 4.87 19.56 -0.18
C GLU A 141 4.41 18.09 -0.05
N VAL A 142 4.72 17.28 -1.07
CA VAL A 142 4.64 15.81 -1.02
C VAL A 142 6.07 15.27 -1.01
N LEU A 143 6.48 14.69 0.11
CA LEU A 143 7.79 14.08 0.26
C LEU A 143 7.71 12.57 0.03
N GLY A 144 8.34 12.08 -1.05
CA GLY A 144 8.49 10.65 -1.31
C GLY A 144 9.67 10.07 -0.52
N MET A 145 9.49 8.86 0.02
CA MET A 145 10.56 8.09 0.66
C MET A 145 10.64 6.70 0.05
N THR A 146 11.84 6.25 -0.24
CA THR A 146 12.12 4.92 -0.74
C THR A 146 13.42 4.39 -0.18
N GLY A 147 13.64 3.09 -0.26
CA GLY A 147 14.86 2.44 0.20
C GLY A 147 14.82 0.93 0.02
N LEU A 148 15.93 0.26 0.27
CA LEU A 148 15.97 -1.17 0.29
C LEU A 148 15.12 -1.74 1.44
N MET A 149 14.63 -2.96 1.26
CA MET A 149 13.89 -3.67 2.29
C MET A 149 14.74 -3.80 3.56
N GLY A 150 14.18 -3.42 4.72
CA GLY A 150 14.92 -3.40 6.00
C GLY A 150 15.73 -2.13 6.25
N ALA A 151 15.78 -1.16 5.33
CA ALA A 151 16.46 0.13 5.56
C ALA A 151 15.71 1.08 6.51
N GLY A 152 14.50 0.69 6.96
CA GLY A 152 13.70 1.43 7.94
C GLY A 152 12.81 2.53 7.36
N HIS A 153 12.77 2.73 6.04
CA HIS A 153 11.90 3.72 5.41
C HIS A 153 10.41 3.45 5.69
N ASP A 154 10.01 2.20 5.84
CA ASP A 154 8.69 1.73 6.24
C ASP A 154 8.33 2.09 7.69
N GLN A 155 9.32 2.32 8.55
CA GLN A 155 9.15 2.68 9.95
C GLN A 155 9.04 4.20 10.18
N VAL A 156 9.52 5.02 9.22
CA VAL A 156 9.50 6.48 9.34
C VAL A 156 8.12 7.05 9.61
N PRO A 157 7.04 6.64 8.91
CA PRO A 157 5.70 7.16 9.18
C PRO A 157 5.22 6.88 10.61
N TYR A 158 5.56 5.71 11.14
CA TYR A 158 5.20 5.33 12.51
C TYR A 158 5.97 6.14 13.56
N ALA A 159 7.26 6.41 13.32
CA ALA A 159 8.06 7.27 14.20
C ALA A 159 7.54 8.72 14.18
N LEU A 160 7.22 9.27 13.01
CA LEU A 160 6.66 10.63 12.87
C LEU A 160 5.27 10.77 13.49
N PHE A 161 4.52 9.68 13.56
CA PHE A 161 3.21 9.61 14.23
C PHE A 161 3.31 9.32 15.73
N GLY A 162 4.51 8.96 16.23
CA GLY A 162 4.72 8.57 17.61
C GLY A 162 4.15 7.20 17.99
N ALA A 163 3.92 6.33 16.99
CA ALA A 163 3.54 4.93 17.17
C ALA A 163 4.77 4.01 17.26
N LEU A 164 5.93 4.48 16.82
CA LEU A 164 7.24 3.91 17.07
C LEU A 164 8.07 4.95 17.82
N GLU A 165 8.54 4.59 19.00
CA GLU A 165 9.36 5.47 19.83
C GLU A 165 10.70 5.76 19.16
N HIS A 166 11.10 7.04 19.14
CA HIS A 166 12.44 7.41 18.69
C HIS A 166 13.40 7.44 19.87
N SER A 167 14.53 6.80 19.68
CA SER A 167 15.55 6.60 20.71
C SER A 167 16.50 7.79 20.85
N ASP A 168 16.64 8.60 19.78
CA ASP A 168 17.53 9.77 19.74
C ASP A 168 16.98 10.85 18.80
N GLY A 169 17.54 12.05 18.91
CA GLY A 169 17.18 13.20 18.09
C GLY A 169 15.85 13.84 18.44
N THR A 170 15.32 14.62 17.52
CA THR A 170 14.10 15.40 17.77
C THR A 170 13.17 15.41 16.57
N ILE A 171 11.88 15.48 16.86
CA ILE A 171 10.81 15.70 15.88
C ILE A 171 10.14 17.03 16.21
N THR A 172 10.08 17.93 15.24
CA THR A 172 9.37 19.20 15.37
C THR A 172 8.15 19.21 14.46
N ILE A 173 6.96 19.40 15.02
CA ILE A 173 5.70 19.50 14.28
C ILE A 173 5.19 20.92 14.46
N LYS A 174 5.07 21.65 13.36
CA LYS A 174 4.84 23.10 13.41
C LYS A 174 5.93 23.76 14.25
N ASN A 175 5.61 24.40 15.36
CA ASN A 175 6.57 25.05 16.23
C ASN A 175 6.82 24.27 17.54
N LYS A 176 6.33 23.03 17.63
CA LYS A 176 6.45 22.23 18.85
C LYS A 176 7.48 21.12 18.66
N LYS A 177 8.52 21.15 19.48
CA LYS A 177 9.60 20.17 19.52
C LYS A 177 9.22 19.02 20.45
N TYR A 178 9.59 17.81 20.04
CA TYR A 178 9.43 16.58 20.81
C TYR A 178 10.77 15.84 20.85
N GLU A 179 11.19 15.44 22.04
CA GLU A 179 12.40 14.68 22.29
C GLU A 179 12.01 13.26 22.72
N LYS A 180 12.78 12.26 22.26
CA LYS A 180 12.60 10.85 22.60
C LYS A 180 11.12 10.42 22.68
N GLU A 181 10.69 9.91 23.81
CA GLU A 181 9.36 9.33 24.06
C GLU A 181 8.22 10.37 24.22
N GLU A 182 8.51 11.66 24.02
CA GLU A 182 7.51 12.72 24.24
C GLU A 182 6.38 12.70 23.21
N LEU A 183 6.66 12.26 21.97
CA LEU A 183 5.66 12.16 20.91
C LEU A 183 4.93 10.82 21.04
N ASN A 184 3.61 10.87 21.00
CA ASN A 184 2.74 9.70 20.94
C ASN A 184 1.59 9.96 19.95
N PRO A 185 0.84 8.94 19.50
CA PRO A 185 -0.23 9.10 18.51
C PRO A 185 -1.27 10.15 18.90
N ARG A 186 -1.62 10.25 20.18
CA ARG A 186 -2.60 11.24 20.67
C ARG A 186 -2.10 12.67 20.51
N LYS A 187 -0.82 12.91 20.81
CA LYS A 187 -0.18 14.22 20.62
C LYS A 187 -0.04 14.53 19.12
N ALA A 188 0.38 13.56 18.30
CA ALA A 188 0.51 13.72 16.85
C ALA A 188 -0.82 14.15 16.23
N VAL A 189 -1.91 13.44 16.53
CA VAL A 189 -3.26 13.78 16.06
C VAL A 189 -3.68 15.19 16.52
N SER A 190 -3.36 15.58 17.75
CA SER A 190 -3.67 16.92 18.26
C SER A 190 -2.91 18.04 17.51
N GLN A 191 -1.77 17.73 16.91
CA GLN A 191 -1.00 18.64 16.04
C GLN A 191 -1.44 18.57 14.57
N GLY A 192 -2.40 17.70 14.22
CA GLY A 192 -2.92 17.55 12.86
C GLY A 192 -2.14 16.55 12.01
N VAL A 193 -1.36 15.67 12.63
CA VAL A 193 -0.72 14.55 11.91
C VAL A 193 -1.70 13.38 11.84
N ALA A 194 -1.84 12.77 10.67
CA ALA A 194 -2.61 11.55 10.47
C ALA A 194 -1.69 10.47 9.89
N LEU A 195 -1.95 9.21 10.20
CA LEU A 195 -1.23 8.06 9.67
C LEU A 195 -2.21 7.13 8.97
N LEU A 196 -1.89 6.76 7.74
CA LEU A 196 -2.47 5.61 7.06
C LEU A 196 -1.43 4.47 7.12
N PRO A 197 -1.67 3.41 7.91
CA PRO A 197 -0.71 2.31 8.04
C PRO A 197 -0.62 1.49 6.76
N GLY A 198 0.57 0.92 6.48
CA GLY A 198 0.75 -0.03 5.36
C GLY A 198 0.04 -1.37 5.60
N ASP A 199 -0.02 -1.82 6.86
CA ASP A 199 -0.81 -3.01 7.25
C ASP A 199 -2.29 -2.64 7.32
N ARG A 200 -3.03 -2.98 6.24
CA ARG A 200 -4.45 -2.67 6.11
C ARG A 200 -5.32 -3.53 7.02
N THR A 201 -4.93 -4.76 7.28
CA THR A 201 -5.74 -5.72 8.06
C THR A 201 -5.51 -5.61 9.55
N GLY A 202 -4.27 -5.42 9.98
CA GLY A 202 -3.91 -5.40 11.41
C GLY A 202 -3.96 -4.03 12.06
N ALA A 203 -3.71 -2.95 11.30
CA ALA A 203 -3.50 -1.61 11.87
C ALA A 203 -4.42 -0.51 11.32
N SER A 204 -5.17 -0.75 10.23
CA SER A 204 -5.96 0.30 9.58
C SER A 204 -7.40 0.41 10.10
N GLY A 205 -7.91 -0.58 10.82
CA GLY A 205 -9.26 -0.55 11.34
C GLY A 205 -9.60 -1.75 12.25
N VAL A 206 -10.76 -1.70 12.84
CA VAL A 206 -11.31 -2.78 13.65
C VAL A 206 -12.25 -3.60 12.77
N LEU A 207 -11.82 -4.79 12.34
CA LEU A 207 -12.51 -5.62 11.35
C LEU A 207 -13.96 -5.99 11.75
N LEU A 208 -14.23 -6.13 13.04
CA LEU A 208 -15.57 -6.47 13.55
C LEU A 208 -16.47 -5.23 13.77
N ALA A 209 -15.92 -4.03 13.64
CA ALA A 209 -16.70 -2.81 13.77
C ALA A 209 -17.31 -2.39 12.43
N THR A 210 -18.41 -1.63 12.50
CA THR A 210 -19.03 -1.10 11.28
C THR A 210 -18.13 -0.06 10.59
N LEU A 211 -18.36 0.21 9.30
CA LEU A 211 -17.69 1.31 8.59
C LEU A 211 -17.94 2.65 9.29
N THR A 212 -19.16 2.88 9.79
CA THR A 212 -19.51 4.07 10.55
C THR A 212 -18.64 4.23 11.80
N ASP A 213 -18.42 3.14 12.53
CA ASP A 213 -17.59 3.18 13.74
C ASP A 213 -16.11 3.39 13.39
N ASN A 214 -15.58 2.67 12.40
CA ASN A 214 -14.19 2.82 11.96
C ASN A 214 -13.87 4.22 11.47
N VAL A 215 -14.72 4.80 10.61
CA VAL A 215 -14.54 6.15 10.08
C VAL A 215 -14.78 7.21 11.14
N GLY A 216 -15.72 6.96 12.04
CA GLY A 216 -16.09 7.89 13.11
C GLY A 216 -15.12 7.94 14.29
N MET A 217 -14.45 6.83 14.61
CA MET A 217 -13.61 6.67 15.79
C MET A 217 -12.52 7.76 15.94
N PRO A 218 -11.74 8.11 14.92
CA PRO A 218 -10.70 9.15 15.04
C PRO A 218 -11.25 10.54 15.36
N VAL A 219 -12.51 10.82 15.00
CA VAL A 219 -13.14 12.13 15.12
C VAL A 219 -14.34 12.13 16.07
N LEU A 220 -14.51 11.09 16.86
CA LEU A 220 -15.68 10.84 17.70
C LEU A 220 -16.04 12.01 18.62
N ARG A 221 -15.02 12.75 19.10
CA ARG A 221 -15.23 13.96 19.94
C ARG A 221 -16.14 15.01 19.30
N LYS A 222 -16.16 15.15 17.98
CA LYS A 222 -17.05 16.09 17.27
C LYS A 222 -18.54 15.78 17.47
N TYR A 223 -18.84 14.54 17.82
CA TYR A 223 -20.21 14.03 17.92
C TYR A 223 -20.72 13.93 19.34
N PHE A 224 -19.90 14.26 20.33
CA PHE A 224 -20.36 14.40 21.71
C PHE A 224 -20.97 15.78 21.95
N ASN A 225 -22.13 15.80 22.61
CA ASN A 225 -22.75 17.01 23.13
C ASN A 225 -23.29 16.71 24.49
N SER A 226 -22.87 17.48 25.54
CA SER A 226 -23.29 17.30 26.93
C SER A 226 -23.19 15.84 27.42
N GLY A 227 -22.11 15.13 27.04
CA GLY A 227 -21.88 13.73 27.41
C GLY A 227 -22.61 12.69 26.56
N LEU A 228 -23.50 13.10 25.65
CA LEU A 228 -24.24 12.18 24.77
C LEU A 228 -23.67 12.16 23.36
N LEU A 229 -23.51 10.93 22.80
CA LEU A 229 -23.06 10.72 21.42
C LEU A 229 -24.20 10.89 20.43
N ARG A 230 -24.10 11.85 19.53
CA ARG A 230 -25.05 12.12 18.43
C ARG A 230 -24.87 11.12 17.28
N ARG A 231 -25.30 9.86 17.50
CA ARG A 231 -25.13 8.77 16.51
C ARG A 231 -25.76 9.06 15.16
N SER A 232 -26.93 9.70 15.11
CA SER A 232 -27.60 10.05 13.84
C SER A 232 -26.77 11.02 12.99
N LYS A 233 -26.14 12.04 13.64
CA LYS A 233 -25.25 12.97 12.95
C LYS A 233 -24.01 12.26 12.45
N LEU A 234 -23.37 11.42 13.27
CA LEU A 234 -22.21 10.61 12.89
C LEU A 234 -22.52 9.76 11.68
N LYS A 235 -23.63 9.00 11.69
CA LYS A 235 -24.06 8.14 10.59
C LYS A 235 -24.29 8.94 9.29
N LYS A 236 -24.90 10.13 9.39
CA LYS A 236 -25.13 11.01 8.23
C LYS A 236 -23.79 11.47 7.64
N ASP A 237 -22.92 12.06 8.46
CA ASP A 237 -21.65 12.64 8.00
C ASP A 237 -20.72 11.55 7.41
N VAL A 238 -20.68 10.35 8.03
CA VAL A 238 -19.93 9.21 7.51
C VAL A 238 -20.53 8.71 6.20
N GLY A 239 -21.85 8.59 6.09
CA GLY A 239 -22.52 8.19 4.85
C GLY A 239 -22.26 9.15 3.69
N GLU A 240 -22.16 10.44 3.96
CA GLU A 240 -21.76 11.44 2.95
C GLU A 240 -20.30 11.25 2.52
N LEU A 241 -19.42 10.95 3.46
CA LEU A 241 -18.01 10.67 3.18
C LEU A 241 -17.83 9.39 2.34
N LEU A 242 -18.52 8.30 2.72
CA LEU A 242 -18.46 7.03 1.98
C LEU A 242 -18.92 7.19 0.53
N ARG A 243 -20.02 7.94 0.30
CA ARG A 243 -20.49 8.26 -1.06
C ARG A 243 -19.48 9.10 -1.84
N ARG A 244 -18.84 10.08 -1.20
CA ARG A 244 -17.82 10.93 -1.85
C ARG A 244 -16.61 10.13 -2.31
N PHE A 245 -16.26 9.06 -1.61
CA PHE A 245 -15.12 8.18 -1.93
C PHE A 245 -15.54 6.90 -2.67
N ASP A 246 -16.82 6.81 -3.09
CA ASP A 246 -17.37 5.66 -3.82
C ASP A 246 -17.07 4.31 -3.14
N VAL A 247 -17.24 4.27 -1.82
CA VAL A 247 -17.01 3.05 -1.04
C VAL A 247 -18.19 2.09 -1.23
N ASN A 248 -17.94 0.92 -1.77
CA ASN A 248 -18.92 -0.14 -2.01
C ASN A 248 -18.57 -1.41 -1.20
N PRO A 249 -19.58 -2.06 -0.55
CA PRO A 249 -20.92 -1.53 -0.26
C PRO A 249 -20.84 -0.37 0.75
N PRO A 250 -21.80 0.59 0.70
CA PRO A 250 -21.81 1.76 1.56
C PRO A 250 -22.11 1.44 3.02
#